data_ec719921ae883236a31b72f1706675be
#
_entry.id   ec719921ae883236a31b72f1706675be
#
_cell.length_a   1.000
_cell.length_b   1.000
_cell.length_c   1.000
_cell.angle_alpha   90.00
_cell.angle_beta   90.00
_cell.angle_gamma   90.00
#
_symmetry.space_group_name_H-M   'P 1'
#
loop_
_entity.id
_entity.type
_entity.pdbx_description
1 polymer ?
#
loop_
_entity_poly.entity_id
_entity_poly.type
_entity_poly.pdbx_seq_one_letter_code
_entity_poly.pdbx_strand_id
1 'polypeptide(L)'
;MSPTPEFAHDHDVRLYQGAQELFPALVEAMDAALSDIQFETYIFDFTGAGSSVGEALARAAQRGVRTHLVVDGVGTGRLPVPWAARLTAAGVQWRVYSPLGRLGLLLPSRWRRLHRKLCVVDGRVLFCGGINVLDDFHDPNHGTLDAPRFDFAVRATGSLVVQASDAMEQLWWRMQAVRDVRKRRLPEALQALRTASAQRHAEQQIGQPRGSGAQVRAALVLRDNVRNRSRIEKAYRKAIGAARHEVIIANAYFMPGGK
;
A
#
# COMPACT_ATOMS: atom_id res chain seq x y z
N MET A 1 15.49 2.91 21.33
CA MET A 1 15.82 1.80 20.41
C MET A 1 14.55 1.40 19.69
N SER A 2 14.51 1.39 18.35
CA SER A 2 13.32 0.89 17.63
C SER A 2 13.21 -0.62 17.88
N PRO A 3 12.04 -1.14 18.27
CA PRO A 3 11.89 -2.56 18.54
C PRO A 3 12.23 -3.40 17.31
N THR A 4 12.88 -4.54 17.53
CA THR A 4 13.13 -5.54 16.49
C THR A 4 11.79 -5.96 15.90
N PRO A 5 11.68 -6.25 14.57
CA PRO A 5 10.44 -6.78 14.02
C PRO A 5 10.02 -8.03 14.78
N GLU A 6 8.79 -8.04 15.26
CA GLU A 6 8.24 -9.17 16.00
C GLU A 6 7.64 -10.15 14.98
N PHE A 7 8.20 -11.37 14.95
CA PHE A 7 7.74 -12.42 14.05
C PHE A 7 6.59 -13.18 14.69
N ALA A 8 5.42 -13.15 14.07
CA ALA A 8 4.28 -13.99 14.45
C ALA A 8 4.17 -15.22 13.53
N HIS A 9 3.44 -16.25 13.99
CA HIS A 9 3.34 -17.56 13.34
C HIS A 9 1.95 -17.87 12.79
N ASP A 10 1.09 -16.87 12.69
CA ASP A 10 -0.34 -16.99 12.34
C ASP A 10 -0.65 -16.60 10.88
N HIS A 11 0.36 -16.66 10.00
CA HIS A 11 0.23 -16.16 8.64
C HIS A 11 0.11 -17.29 7.61
N ASP A 12 -0.82 -17.11 6.68
CA ASP A 12 -0.79 -17.75 5.36
C ASP A 12 -0.22 -16.75 4.36
N VAL A 13 0.84 -17.13 3.65
CA VAL A 13 1.57 -16.24 2.72
C VAL A 13 1.66 -16.90 1.36
N ARG A 14 1.18 -16.19 0.33
CA ARG A 14 1.30 -16.59 -1.07
C ARG A 14 2.08 -15.55 -1.86
N LEU A 15 3.06 -15.98 -2.65
CA LEU A 15 3.86 -15.14 -3.54
C LEU A 15 3.18 -15.03 -4.91
N TYR A 16 3.27 -13.85 -5.51
CA TYR A 16 2.84 -13.54 -6.87
C TYR A 16 3.99 -12.89 -7.63
N GLN A 17 4.20 -13.31 -8.87
CA GLN A 17 5.16 -12.73 -9.79
C GLN A 17 4.43 -11.93 -10.86
N GLY A 18 4.77 -10.64 -10.98
CA GLY A 18 4.21 -9.76 -11.99
C GLY A 18 2.74 -9.38 -11.78
N ALA A 19 2.27 -8.46 -12.60
CA ALA A 19 0.90 -7.98 -12.60
C ALA A 19 -0.09 -9.04 -13.07
N GLN A 20 0.35 -9.94 -13.96
CA GLN A 20 -0.50 -11.00 -14.52
C GLN A 20 -1.01 -11.98 -13.46
N GLU A 21 -0.22 -12.26 -12.42
CA GLU A 21 -0.67 -13.09 -11.31
C GLU A 21 -1.35 -12.25 -10.21
N LEU A 22 -0.82 -11.06 -9.93
CA LEU A 22 -1.31 -10.23 -8.82
C LEU A 22 -2.68 -9.62 -9.10
N PHE A 23 -2.92 -9.06 -10.29
CA PHE A 23 -4.15 -8.29 -10.53
C PHE A 23 -5.42 -9.15 -10.51
N PRO A 24 -5.46 -10.36 -11.08
CA PRO A 24 -6.61 -11.23 -10.89
C PRO A 24 -6.92 -11.51 -9.41
N ALA A 25 -5.89 -11.77 -8.59
CA ALA A 25 -6.06 -12.01 -7.16
C ALA A 25 -6.54 -10.77 -6.38
N LEU A 26 -6.05 -9.57 -6.76
CA LEU A 26 -6.54 -8.29 -6.22
C LEU A 26 -8.01 -8.06 -6.58
N VAL A 27 -8.37 -8.26 -7.85
CA VAL A 27 -9.74 -8.09 -8.35
C VAL A 27 -10.69 -9.08 -7.65
N GLU A 28 -10.31 -10.34 -7.54
CA GLU A 28 -11.10 -11.37 -6.82
C GLU A 28 -11.34 -10.95 -5.37
N ALA A 29 -10.29 -10.52 -4.65
CA ALA A 29 -10.42 -10.10 -3.27
C ALA A 29 -11.28 -8.83 -3.12
N MET A 30 -11.16 -7.86 -4.04
CA MET A 30 -11.99 -6.66 -4.03
C MET A 30 -13.46 -6.95 -4.39
N ASP A 31 -13.70 -7.86 -5.32
CA ASP A 31 -15.06 -8.25 -5.70
C ASP A 31 -15.74 -9.08 -4.58
N ALA A 32 -14.98 -9.82 -3.78
CA ALA A 32 -15.45 -10.51 -2.59
C ALA A 32 -15.56 -9.65 -1.32
N ALA A 33 -15.07 -8.41 -1.35
CA ALA A 33 -15.06 -7.53 -0.19
C ALA A 33 -16.47 -7.21 0.31
N LEU A 34 -16.63 -7.18 1.64
CA LEU A 34 -17.90 -6.97 2.33
C LEU A 34 -17.97 -5.63 3.09
N SER A 35 -16.84 -5.12 3.58
CA SER A 35 -16.83 -3.97 4.50
C SER A 35 -15.86 -2.87 4.13
N ASP A 36 -14.59 -3.20 3.82
CA ASP A 36 -13.54 -2.21 3.70
C ASP A 36 -12.44 -2.61 2.71
N ILE A 37 -12.01 -1.65 1.91
CA ILE A 37 -10.82 -1.74 1.05
C ILE A 37 -9.97 -0.51 1.27
N GLN A 38 -8.71 -0.72 1.66
CA GLN A 38 -7.68 0.30 1.73
C GLN A 38 -6.61 -0.02 0.69
N PHE A 39 -6.32 0.90 -0.21
CA PHE A 39 -5.34 0.69 -1.26
C PHE A 39 -4.36 1.87 -1.37
N GLU A 40 -3.06 1.57 -1.30
CA GLU A 40 -1.97 2.52 -1.48
C GLU A 40 -1.01 2.04 -2.55
N THR A 41 -0.68 2.89 -3.52
CA THR A 41 0.31 2.59 -4.55
C THR A 41 1.09 3.82 -4.97
N TYR A 42 2.30 3.61 -5.48
CA TYR A 42 3.12 4.67 -6.05
C TYR A 42 2.66 5.03 -7.46
N ILE A 43 2.54 4.04 -8.34
CA ILE A 43 2.00 4.22 -9.69
C ILE A 43 0.67 3.48 -9.79
N PHE A 44 -0.34 4.17 -10.29
CA PHE A 44 -1.60 3.60 -10.74
C PHE A 44 -1.85 4.05 -12.18
N ASP A 45 -1.59 3.15 -13.12
CA ASP A 45 -1.97 3.33 -14.50
C ASP A 45 -3.39 2.80 -14.71
N PHE A 46 -4.27 3.67 -15.13
CA PHE A 46 -5.68 3.36 -15.38
C PHE A 46 -5.94 2.82 -16.78
N THR A 47 -4.89 2.49 -17.53
CA THR A 47 -4.97 1.88 -18.87
C THR A 47 -4.61 0.40 -18.82
N GLY A 48 -4.81 -0.32 -19.90
CA GLY A 48 -4.43 -1.72 -20.02
C GLY A 48 -4.89 -2.58 -18.83
N ALA A 49 -3.99 -3.40 -18.31
CA ALA A 49 -4.27 -4.33 -17.20
C ALA A 49 -4.64 -3.60 -15.90
N GLY A 50 -4.11 -2.40 -15.66
CA GLY A 50 -4.40 -1.63 -14.44
C GLY A 50 -5.85 -1.13 -14.36
N SER A 51 -6.54 -0.99 -15.51
CA SER A 51 -7.95 -0.60 -15.54
C SER A 51 -8.85 -1.57 -14.77
N SER A 52 -8.56 -2.86 -14.82
CA SER A 52 -9.34 -3.91 -14.13
C SER A 52 -9.37 -3.69 -12.60
N VAL A 53 -8.25 -3.27 -12.03
CA VAL A 53 -8.13 -2.94 -10.59
C VAL A 53 -8.95 -1.69 -10.25
N GLY A 54 -8.89 -0.65 -11.10
CA GLY A 54 -9.70 0.56 -10.94
C GLY A 54 -11.20 0.26 -11.00
N GLU A 55 -11.61 -0.63 -11.90
CA GLU A 55 -12.99 -1.09 -12.02
C GLU A 55 -13.46 -1.90 -10.82
N ALA A 56 -12.61 -2.78 -10.27
CA ALA A 56 -12.94 -3.54 -9.08
C ALA A 56 -13.15 -2.64 -7.86
N LEU A 57 -12.31 -1.61 -7.68
CA LEU A 57 -12.52 -0.58 -6.65
C LEU A 57 -13.88 0.13 -6.81
N ALA A 58 -14.24 0.50 -8.04
CA ALA A 58 -15.52 1.14 -8.31
C ALA A 58 -16.70 0.20 -8.01
N ARG A 59 -16.65 -1.07 -8.46
CA ARG A 59 -17.69 -2.08 -8.16
C ARG A 59 -17.85 -2.32 -6.67
N ALA A 60 -16.75 -2.43 -5.92
CA ALA A 60 -16.80 -2.61 -4.48
C ALA A 60 -17.49 -1.42 -3.78
N ALA A 61 -17.12 -0.19 -4.13
CA ALA A 61 -17.75 1.01 -3.57
C ALA A 61 -19.24 1.10 -3.93
N GLN A 62 -19.64 0.74 -5.15
CA GLN A 62 -21.06 0.66 -5.56
C GLN A 62 -21.88 -0.35 -4.75
N ARG A 63 -21.25 -1.43 -4.26
CA ARG A 63 -21.88 -2.39 -3.34
C ARG A 63 -21.97 -1.88 -1.89
N GLY A 64 -21.45 -0.68 -1.60
CA GLY A 64 -21.43 -0.08 -0.27
C GLY A 64 -20.17 -0.39 0.56
N VAL A 65 -19.17 -1.05 -0.04
CA VAL A 65 -17.87 -1.29 0.61
C VAL A 65 -17.14 0.04 0.77
N ARG A 66 -16.67 0.36 1.98
CA ARG A 66 -15.86 1.55 2.25
C ARG A 66 -14.52 1.44 1.51
N THR A 67 -14.33 2.20 0.47
CA THR A 67 -13.17 2.08 -0.42
C THR A 67 -12.30 3.33 -0.38
N HIS A 68 -11.07 3.18 0.11
CA HIS A 68 -10.06 4.22 0.20
C HIS A 68 -8.91 3.94 -0.76
N LEU A 69 -8.60 4.90 -1.64
CA LEU A 69 -7.47 4.83 -2.55
C LEU A 69 -6.51 5.99 -2.28
N VAL A 70 -5.23 5.69 -2.09
CA VAL A 70 -4.16 6.71 -2.02
C VAL A 70 -3.12 6.41 -3.09
N VAL A 71 -2.88 7.38 -3.95
CA VAL A 71 -1.85 7.32 -5.00
C VAL A 71 -0.78 8.38 -4.76
N ASP A 72 0.45 8.15 -5.22
CA ASP A 72 1.51 9.16 -5.11
C ASP A 72 1.36 10.27 -6.14
N GLY A 73 1.65 11.50 -5.73
CA GLY A 73 1.51 12.70 -6.56
C GLY A 73 2.58 12.90 -7.63
N VAL A 74 3.61 12.02 -7.68
CA VAL A 74 4.62 11.99 -8.74
C VAL A 74 4.49 10.73 -9.55
N GLY A 75 4.45 9.56 -8.88
CA GLY A 75 4.36 8.27 -9.56
C GLY A 75 3.08 8.14 -10.41
N THR A 76 1.93 8.44 -9.82
CA THR A 76 0.64 8.47 -10.54
C THR A 76 0.34 9.86 -11.11
N GLY A 77 0.79 10.92 -10.42
CA GLY A 77 0.43 12.28 -10.76
C GLY A 77 -1.03 12.61 -10.45
N ARG A 78 -1.73 13.16 -11.43
CA ARG A 78 -3.19 13.42 -11.36
C ARG A 78 -3.93 12.24 -11.96
N LEU A 79 -5.02 11.85 -11.31
CA LEU A 79 -5.92 10.88 -11.92
C LEU A 79 -6.48 11.43 -13.23
N PRO A 80 -6.57 10.60 -14.29
CA PRO A 80 -7.29 10.97 -15.51
C PRO A 80 -8.72 11.42 -15.18
N VAL A 81 -9.18 12.50 -15.80
CA VAL A 81 -10.49 13.11 -15.49
C VAL A 81 -11.65 12.09 -15.56
N PRO A 82 -11.74 11.23 -16.60
CA PRO A 82 -12.80 10.21 -16.65
C PRO A 82 -12.76 9.23 -15.46
N TRP A 83 -11.57 8.81 -15.03
CA TRP A 83 -11.39 7.90 -13.91
C TRP A 83 -11.69 8.58 -12.57
N ALA A 84 -11.25 9.82 -12.38
CA ALA A 84 -11.57 10.60 -11.19
C ALA A 84 -13.10 10.77 -11.03
N ALA A 85 -13.80 11.07 -12.10
CA ALA A 85 -15.25 11.18 -12.12
C ALA A 85 -15.93 9.82 -11.82
N ARG A 86 -15.50 8.74 -12.49
CA ARG A 86 -16.03 7.38 -12.30
C ARG A 86 -15.86 6.88 -10.86
N LEU A 87 -14.65 6.98 -10.30
CA LEU A 87 -14.36 6.55 -8.94
C LEU A 87 -15.17 7.36 -7.92
N THR A 88 -15.28 8.68 -8.12
CA THR A 88 -16.08 9.53 -7.23
C THR A 88 -17.56 9.21 -7.30
N ALA A 89 -18.11 9.01 -8.50
CA ALA A 89 -19.52 8.63 -8.69
C ALA A 89 -19.84 7.26 -8.09
N ALA A 90 -18.89 6.33 -8.11
CA ALA A 90 -19.01 5.02 -7.48
C ALA A 90 -18.93 5.07 -5.93
N GLY A 91 -18.47 6.17 -5.33
CA GLY A 91 -18.30 6.32 -3.89
C GLY A 91 -16.90 6.02 -3.38
N VAL A 92 -15.92 5.79 -4.27
CA VAL A 92 -14.52 5.60 -3.87
C VAL A 92 -13.97 6.92 -3.33
N GLN A 93 -13.44 6.88 -2.12
CA GLN A 93 -12.72 8.00 -1.53
C GLN A 93 -11.25 7.93 -1.92
N TRP A 94 -10.79 8.85 -2.77
CA TRP A 94 -9.40 8.83 -3.24
C TRP A 94 -8.64 10.09 -2.88
N ARG A 95 -7.32 9.95 -2.73
CA ARG A 95 -6.39 11.03 -2.39
C ARG A 95 -5.08 10.89 -3.14
N VAL A 96 -4.49 12.04 -3.48
CA VAL A 96 -3.13 12.13 -4.04
C VAL A 96 -2.17 12.56 -2.94
N TYR A 97 -1.19 11.71 -2.65
CA TYR A 97 -0.17 11.97 -1.63
C TYR A 97 0.89 12.95 -2.18
N SER A 98 1.15 14.02 -1.42
CA SER A 98 2.22 14.99 -1.69
C SER A 98 2.34 15.44 -3.17
N PRO A 99 1.28 15.96 -3.80
CA PRO A 99 1.36 16.48 -5.17
C PRO A 99 2.37 17.63 -5.21
N LEU A 100 3.25 17.64 -6.22
CA LEU A 100 4.30 18.67 -6.33
C LEU A 100 3.72 20.08 -6.46
N GLY A 101 2.68 20.27 -7.29
CA GLY A 101 2.14 21.59 -7.58
C GLY A 101 3.19 22.51 -8.24
N ARG A 102 2.86 23.79 -8.44
CA ARG A 102 3.75 24.76 -9.11
C ARG A 102 5.09 25.04 -8.39
N LEU A 103 5.11 24.95 -7.06
CA LEU A 103 6.28 25.23 -6.23
C LEU A 103 6.84 23.98 -5.54
N GLY A 104 6.44 22.77 -5.98
CA GLY A 104 6.78 21.53 -5.29
C GLY A 104 8.26 21.21 -5.23
N LEU A 105 9.01 21.60 -6.25
CA LEU A 105 10.48 21.42 -6.29
C LEU A 105 11.21 22.29 -5.27
N LEU A 106 10.64 23.43 -4.87
CA LEU A 106 11.21 24.35 -3.90
C LEU A 106 10.91 23.97 -2.44
N LEU A 107 10.00 23.01 -2.21
CA LEU A 107 9.56 22.61 -0.88
C LEU A 107 10.04 21.19 -0.54
N PRO A 108 11.12 21.01 0.24
CA PRO A 108 11.66 19.69 0.60
C PRO A 108 10.64 18.76 1.25
N SER A 109 9.64 19.30 1.96
CA SER A 109 8.55 18.53 2.54
C SER A 109 7.70 17.80 1.50
N ARG A 110 7.68 18.28 0.25
CA ARG A 110 6.96 17.69 -0.88
C ARG A 110 7.76 16.65 -1.67
N TRP A 111 9.02 16.42 -1.33
CA TRP A 111 9.87 15.39 -1.95
C TRP A 111 9.59 13.99 -1.38
N ARG A 112 8.88 13.90 -0.27
CA ARG A 112 8.47 12.62 0.29
C ARG A 112 7.52 11.91 -0.66
N ARG A 113 7.84 10.64 -0.96
CA ARG A 113 7.04 9.80 -1.86
C ARG A 113 6.35 8.69 -1.10
N LEU A 114 5.14 8.35 -1.56
CA LEU A 114 4.42 7.16 -1.11
C LEU A 114 4.88 5.97 -1.94
N HIS A 115 5.96 5.33 -1.53
CA HIS A 115 6.51 4.19 -2.27
C HIS A 115 6.01 2.83 -1.78
N ARG A 116 4.95 2.82 -0.97
CA ARG A 116 4.28 1.59 -0.52
C ARG A 116 3.30 1.10 -1.58
N LYS A 117 3.21 -0.20 -1.76
CA LYS A 117 2.20 -0.90 -2.53
C LYS A 117 1.52 -1.86 -1.59
N LEU A 118 0.40 -1.42 -1.02
CA LEU A 118 -0.37 -2.12 0.00
C LEU A 118 -1.84 -2.11 -0.38
N CYS A 119 -2.50 -3.27 -0.25
CA CYS A 119 -3.94 -3.36 -0.29
C CYS A 119 -4.41 -4.22 0.87
N VAL A 120 -5.30 -3.68 1.69
CA VAL A 120 -5.97 -4.42 2.76
C VAL A 120 -7.45 -4.54 2.40
N VAL A 121 -7.99 -5.76 2.48
CA VAL A 121 -9.39 -6.06 2.22
C VAL A 121 -10.02 -6.65 3.47
N ASP A 122 -11.11 -6.04 3.94
CA ASP A 122 -11.92 -6.43 5.10
C ASP A 122 -11.12 -6.63 6.39
N GLY A 123 -9.93 -6.02 6.52
CA GLY A 123 -9.03 -6.26 7.64
C GLY A 123 -8.54 -7.72 7.75
N ARG A 124 -8.70 -8.54 6.71
CA ARG A 124 -8.42 -9.99 6.70
C ARG A 124 -7.32 -10.40 5.75
N VAL A 125 -7.18 -9.70 4.63
CA VAL A 125 -6.21 -10.00 3.58
C VAL A 125 -5.36 -8.77 3.31
N LEU A 126 -4.03 -8.96 3.29
CA LEU A 126 -3.05 -7.97 2.91
C LEU A 126 -2.37 -8.40 1.61
N PHE A 127 -2.29 -7.50 0.64
CA PHE A 127 -1.35 -7.58 -0.47
C PHE A 127 -0.24 -6.55 -0.24
N CYS A 128 1.01 -6.98 -0.34
CA CYS A 128 2.19 -6.13 -0.10
C CYS A 128 3.32 -6.53 -1.04
N GLY A 129 3.94 -5.57 -1.72
CA GLY A 129 5.08 -5.90 -2.58
C GLY A 129 5.70 -4.74 -3.34
N GLY A 130 6.44 -5.08 -4.39
CA GLY A 130 7.07 -4.15 -5.33
C GLY A 130 6.14 -3.70 -6.44
N ILE A 131 5.20 -4.56 -6.85
CA ILE A 131 4.38 -4.39 -8.05
C ILE A 131 3.47 -3.16 -7.92
N ASN A 132 3.64 -2.22 -8.84
CA ASN A 132 2.71 -1.10 -9.03
C ASN A 132 1.48 -1.57 -9.84
N VAL A 133 0.41 -0.75 -9.84
CA VAL A 133 -0.71 -0.97 -10.77
C VAL A 133 -0.29 -0.45 -12.15
N LEU A 134 0.39 -1.30 -12.89
CA LEU A 134 1.01 -1.00 -14.16
C LEU A 134 1.17 -2.29 -14.96
N ASP A 135 0.96 -2.22 -16.26
CA ASP A 135 1.16 -3.36 -17.16
C ASP A 135 2.62 -3.84 -17.13
N ASP A 136 2.84 -5.17 -17.09
CA ASP A 136 4.20 -5.74 -16.99
C ASP A 136 5.03 -5.53 -18.27
N PHE A 137 4.38 -5.33 -19.42
CA PHE A 137 5.03 -5.15 -20.71
C PHE A 137 5.08 -3.69 -21.16
N HIS A 138 4.63 -2.75 -20.32
CA HIS A 138 4.67 -1.33 -20.67
C HIS A 138 5.33 -0.50 -19.59
N ASP A 139 6.30 0.33 -20.01
CA ASP A 139 6.93 1.34 -19.14
C ASP A 139 6.50 2.75 -19.55
N PRO A 140 5.98 3.57 -18.61
CA PRO A 140 5.54 4.93 -18.94
C PRO A 140 6.64 5.83 -19.54
N ASN A 141 7.91 5.52 -19.29
CA ASN A 141 9.05 6.31 -19.76
C ASN A 141 9.78 5.68 -20.96
N HIS A 142 9.68 4.35 -21.11
CA HIS A 142 10.44 3.59 -22.13
C HIS A 142 9.54 2.87 -23.14
N GLY A 143 8.22 2.89 -22.96
CA GLY A 143 7.27 2.23 -23.87
C GLY A 143 7.15 0.73 -23.65
N THR A 144 6.96 -0.01 -24.74
CA THR A 144 6.82 -1.48 -24.70
C THR A 144 8.13 -2.16 -24.34
N LEU A 145 8.08 -3.15 -23.46
CA LEU A 145 9.19 -3.96 -23.00
C LEU A 145 9.20 -5.31 -23.75
N ASP A 146 10.38 -5.84 -24.05
CA ASP A 146 10.55 -7.16 -24.71
C ASP A 146 10.26 -8.32 -23.76
N ALA A 147 10.32 -8.09 -22.44
CA ALA A 147 10.04 -9.07 -21.41
C ALA A 147 9.22 -8.43 -20.29
N PRO A 148 8.41 -9.22 -19.55
CA PRO A 148 7.65 -8.71 -18.44
C PRO A 148 8.58 -8.24 -17.32
N ARG A 149 8.10 -7.28 -16.52
CA ARG A 149 8.82 -6.81 -15.32
C ARG A 149 9.02 -7.96 -14.34
N PHE A 150 10.24 -8.08 -13.85
CA PHE A 150 10.58 -9.03 -12.80
C PHE A 150 10.36 -8.39 -11.43
N ASP A 151 9.13 -8.48 -10.94
CA ASP A 151 8.71 -7.88 -9.67
C ASP A 151 7.76 -8.83 -8.93
N PHE A 152 7.69 -8.68 -7.60
CA PHE A 152 6.97 -9.61 -6.74
C PHE A 152 6.08 -8.90 -5.73
N ALA A 153 5.00 -9.58 -5.35
CA ALA A 153 4.14 -9.23 -4.25
C ALA A 153 3.73 -10.47 -3.45
N VAL A 154 3.32 -10.27 -2.22
CA VAL A 154 2.76 -11.32 -1.37
C VAL A 154 1.32 -10.98 -1.01
N ARG A 155 0.48 -12.01 -0.94
CA ARG A 155 -0.78 -12.01 -0.22
C ARG A 155 -0.53 -12.64 1.15
N ALA A 156 -0.97 -11.98 2.20
CA ALA A 156 -0.83 -12.48 3.57
C ALA A 156 -2.15 -12.36 4.33
N THR A 157 -2.36 -13.26 5.30
CA THR A 157 -3.41 -13.19 6.30
C THR A 157 -2.79 -13.14 7.70
N GLY A 158 -3.59 -13.08 8.75
CA GLY A 158 -3.09 -13.07 10.13
C GLY A 158 -2.76 -11.68 10.67
N SER A 159 -1.99 -11.61 11.73
CA SER A 159 -1.73 -10.37 12.49
C SER A 159 -0.99 -9.26 11.71
N LEU A 160 -0.30 -9.61 10.61
CA LEU A 160 0.32 -8.63 9.71
C LEU A 160 -0.71 -7.67 9.08
N VAL A 161 -1.94 -8.15 8.85
CA VAL A 161 -3.00 -7.35 8.23
C VAL A 161 -3.36 -6.17 9.11
N VAL A 162 -3.46 -6.39 10.43
CA VAL A 162 -3.75 -5.33 11.41
C VAL A 162 -2.67 -4.25 11.39
N GLN A 163 -1.39 -4.66 11.39
CA GLN A 163 -0.26 -3.71 11.34
C GLN A 163 -0.25 -2.88 10.05
N ALA A 164 -0.60 -3.49 8.92
CA ALA A 164 -0.69 -2.80 7.64
C ALA A 164 -1.88 -1.82 7.63
N SER A 165 -3.05 -2.27 8.06
CA SER A 165 -4.26 -1.44 8.15
C SER A 165 -4.05 -0.22 9.04
N ASP A 166 -3.48 -0.39 10.24
CA ASP A 166 -3.13 0.71 11.14
C ASP A 166 -2.22 1.76 10.49
N ALA A 167 -1.21 1.28 9.75
CA ALA A 167 -0.28 2.17 9.05
C ALA A 167 -0.94 2.94 7.90
N MET A 168 -1.88 2.31 7.19
CA MET A 168 -2.64 2.93 6.10
C MET A 168 -3.66 3.93 6.64
N GLU A 169 -4.38 3.59 7.70
CA GLU A 169 -5.31 4.50 8.37
C GLU A 169 -4.61 5.73 8.94
N GLN A 170 -3.46 5.55 9.58
CA GLN A 170 -2.66 6.67 10.06
C GLN A 170 -2.28 7.64 8.94
N LEU A 171 -1.91 7.13 7.76
CA LEU A 171 -1.62 7.96 6.61
C LEU A 171 -2.88 8.69 6.13
N TRP A 172 -3.98 7.97 5.99
CA TRP A 172 -5.26 8.51 5.55
C TRP A 172 -5.71 9.69 6.41
N TRP A 173 -5.70 9.52 7.72
CA TRP A 173 -6.13 10.55 8.67
C TRP A 173 -5.15 11.73 8.75
N ARG A 174 -3.84 11.48 8.62
CA ARG A 174 -2.87 12.58 8.49
C ARG A 174 -3.13 13.43 7.25
N MET A 175 -3.44 12.81 6.12
CA MET A 175 -3.79 13.52 4.90
C MET A 175 -5.10 14.30 5.06
N GLN A 176 -6.08 13.74 5.77
CA GLN A 176 -7.33 14.43 6.09
C GLN A 176 -7.06 15.67 6.94
N ALA A 177 -6.33 15.52 8.04
CA ALA A 177 -6.01 16.64 8.93
C ALA A 177 -5.29 17.79 8.19
N VAL A 178 -4.31 17.46 7.33
CA VAL A 178 -3.63 18.50 6.50
C VAL A 178 -4.61 19.20 5.57
N ARG A 179 -5.56 18.48 4.98
CA ARG A 179 -6.59 19.04 4.10
C ARG A 179 -7.54 19.98 4.87
N ASP A 180 -7.95 19.57 6.08
CA ASP A 180 -8.89 20.33 6.90
C ASP A 180 -8.24 21.59 7.48
N VAL A 181 -6.98 21.51 7.91
CA VAL A 181 -6.18 22.68 8.29
C VAL A 181 -6.08 23.69 7.14
N ARG A 182 -5.82 23.23 5.92
CA ARG A 182 -5.77 24.11 4.73
C ARG A 182 -7.12 24.78 4.44
N LYS A 183 -8.24 24.10 4.75
CA LYS A 183 -9.59 24.62 4.63
C LYS A 183 -10.03 25.43 5.85
N ARG A 184 -9.16 25.70 6.83
CA ARG A 184 -9.40 26.36 8.10
C ARG A 184 -10.48 25.68 8.98
N ARG A 185 -10.64 24.36 8.85
CA ARG A 185 -11.57 23.53 9.63
C ARG A 185 -10.82 22.80 10.76
N LEU A 186 -10.29 23.58 11.72
CA LEU A 186 -9.48 23.05 12.83
C LEU A 186 -10.23 22.10 13.77
N PRO A 187 -11.52 22.33 14.14
CA PRO A 187 -12.25 21.43 15.02
C PRO A 187 -12.44 20.04 14.41
N GLU A 188 -12.78 19.96 13.11
CA GLU A 188 -12.97 18.69 12.40
C GLU A 188 -11.66 17.92 12.26
N ALA A 189 -10.54 18.61 12.03
CA ALA A 189 -9.21 18.00 11.97
C ALA A 189 -8.82 17.31 13.29
N LEU A 190 -9.11 17.95 14.43
CA LEU A 190 -8.87 17.39 15.76
C LEU A 190 -9.80 16.20 16.06
N GLN A 191 -11.06 16.30 15.66
CA GLN A 191 -12.03 15.22 15.84
C GLN A 191 -11.66 14.00 14.99
N ALA A 192 -11.25 14.18 13.72
CA ALA A 192 -10.78 13.11 12.86
C ALA A 192 -9.59 12.34 13.45
N LEU A 193 -8.61 13.06 14.06
CA LEU A 193 -7.47 12.44 14.73
C LEU A 193 -7.87 11.66 15.99
N ARG A 194 -8.87 12.11 16.73
CA ARG A 194 -9.41 11.41 17.92
C ARG A 194 -10.19 10.16 17.53
N THR A 195 -11.03 10.24 16.49
CA THR A 195 -11.83 9.11 16.00
C THR A 195 -10.93 7.98 15.49
N ALA A 196 -9.87 8.31 14.76
CA ALA A 196 -8.86 7.34 14.29
C ALA A 196 -8.16 6.59 15.43
N SER A 197 -8.04 7.19 16.63
CA SER A 197 -7.45 6.52 17.78
C SER A 197 -8.44 5.63 18.54
N ALA A 198 -9.73 5.96 18.52
CA ALA A 198 -10.78 5.21 19.22
C ALA A 198 -11.22 3.95 18.47
N GLN A 199 -11.33 4.01 17.14
CA GLN A 199 -11.70 2.85 16.30
C GLN A 199 -10.68 1.72 16.34
N ARG A 200 -9.39 2.04 16.49
CA ARG A 200 -8.30 1.06 16.62
C ARG A 200 -8.47 0.06 17.77
N HIS A 201 -9.17 0.43 18.83
CA HIS A 201 -9.37 -0.45 19.99
C HIS A 201 -10.60 -1.33 19.89
N ALA A 202 -11.58 -0.97 19.07
CA ALA A 202 -12.84 -1.70 18.93
C ALA A 202 -12.75 -2.83 17.89
N GLU A 203 -11.99 -2.64 16.79
CA GLU A 203 -11.88 -3.61 15.69
C GLU A 203 -10.88 -4.74 15.96
N GLN A 204 -9.96 -4.58 16.91
CA GLN A 204 -8.99 -5.61 17.31
C GLN A 204 -9.62 -6.86 17.96
N GLN A 205 -10.91 -6.85 18.28
CA GLN A 205 -11.60 -7.96 18.94
C GLN A 205 -12.37 -8.91 17.99
N ILE A 206 -12.40 -8.62 16.70
CA ILE A 206 -13.06 -9.53 15.74
C ILE A 206 -12.09 -10.64 15.39
N GLY A 207 -12.43 -11.86 15.83
CA GLY A 207 -11.60 -13.04 15.67
C GLY A 207 -11.20 -13.27 14.20
N GLN A 208 -9.90 -13.34 13.97
CA GLN A 208 -9.33 -13.62 12.65
C GLN A 208 -9.64 -15.07 12.24
N PRO A 209 -10.04 -15.33 10.99
CA PRO A 209 -10.18 -16.70 10.52
C PRO A 209 -8.79 -17.35 10.53
N ARG A 210 -8.66 -18.46 11.24
CA ARG A 210 -7.49 -19.32 11.19
C ARG A 210 -7.42 -19.96 9.81
N GLY A 211 -6.44 -19.57 9.00
CA GLY A 211 -6.16 -20.26 7.75
C GLY A 211 -5.76 -21.71 8.00
N SER A 212 -6.24 -22.63 7.17
CA SER A 212 -5.94 -24.06 7.25
C SER A 212 -4.63 -24.48 6.58
N GLY A 213 -3.75 -23.51 6.23
CA GLY A 213 -2.47 -23.74 5.57
C GLY A 213 -1.29 -23.84 6.55
N ALA A 214 -0.12 -24.21 6.02
CA ALA A 214 1.13 -24.19 6.79
C ALA A 214 1.39 -22.76 7.29
N GLN A 215 1.40 -22.58 8.61
CA GLN A 215 1.59 -21.27 9.23
C GLN A 215 3.02 -20.79 9.00
N VAL A 216 3.17 -19.69 8.30
CA VAL A 216 4.46 -19.06 7.99
C VAL A 216 4.81 -18.05 9.08
N ARG A 217 6.08 -18.05 9.49
CA ARG A 217 6.62 -17.06 10.39
C ARG A 217 6.99 -15.79 9.62
N ALA A 218 6.28 -14.69 9.84
CA ALA A 218 6.51 -13.44 9.12
C ALA A 218 6.44 -12.21 10.03
N ALA A 219 6.98 -11.09 9.56
CA ALA A 219 6.90 -9.79 10.22
C ALA A 219 6.79 -8.66 9.19
N LEU A 220 5.96 -7.66 9.45
CA LEU A 220 5.87 -6.46 8.63
C LEU A 220 6.91 -5.43 9.08
N VAL A 221 7.76 -4.98 8.16
CA VAL A 221 8.75 -3.94 8.42
C VAL A 221 8.36 -2.67 7.71
N LEU A 222 7.87 -1.69 8.45
CA LEU A 222 7.50 -0.39 7.93
C LEU A 222 8.66 0.60 8.05
N ARG A 223 8.87 1.40 7.01
CA ARG A 223 9.79 2.53 6.99
C ARG A 223 9.01 3.83 6.93
N ASP A 224 9.35 4.76 7.81
CA ASP A 224 8.98 6.16 7.70
C ASP A 224 10.24 7.04 7.67
N ASN A 225 10.06 8.33 7.33
CA ASN A 225 11.20 9.23 7.20
C ASN A 225 11.65 9.86 8.52
N VAL A 226 11.07 9.48 9.67
CA VAL A 226 11.35 10.11 10.96
C VAL A 226 11.83 9.07 11.98
N ARG A 227 10.96 8.16 12.38
CA ARG A 227 11.23 7.20 13.48
C ARG A 227 11.82 5.88 13.02
N ASN A 228 11.49 5.44 11.78
CA ASN A 228 11.81 4.11 11.26
C ASN A 228 12.73 4.13 10.03
N ARG A 229 13.60 5.16 9.91
CA ARG A 229 14.43 5.38 8.70
C ARG A 229 15.32 4.20 8.32
N SER A 230 15.86 3.48 9.31
CA SER A 230 16.83 2.39 9.10
C SER A 230 16.27 0.99 9.42
N ARG A 231 14.95 0.83 9.65
CA ARG A 231 14.39 -0.48 10.05
C ARG A 231 14.55 -1.53 8.98
N ILE A 232 14.24 -1.20 7.73
CA ILE A 232 14.39 -2.13 6.60
C ILE A 232 15.87 -2.49 6.41
N GLU A 233 16.78 -1.49 6.42
CA GLU A 233 18.22 -1.72 6.30
C GLU A 233 18.75 -2.64 7.42
N LYS A 234 18.34 -2.41 8.66
CA LYS A 234 18.72 -3.27 9.80
C LYS A 234 18.18 -4.69 9.64
N ALA A 235 16.95 -4.86 9.12
CA ALA A 235 16.37 -6.17 8.85
C ALA A 235 17.18 -6.92 7.79
N TYR A 236 17.55 -6.27 6.68
CA TYR A 236 18.42 -6.85 5.66
C TYR A 236 19.80 -7.22 6.21
N ARG A 237 20.47 -6.30 6.92
CA ARG A 237 21.80 -6.58 7.51
C ARG A 237 21.74 -7.80 8.45
N LYS A 238 20.67 -7.92 9.26
CA LYS A 238 20.49 -9.07 10.15
C LYS A 238 20.26 -10.36 9.37
N ALA A 239 19.42 -10.33 8.32
CA ALA A 239 19.14 -11.50 7.50
C ALA A 239 20.38 -11.97 6.74
N ILE A 240 21.12 -11.05 6.10
CA ILE A 240 22.38 -11.35 5.40
C ILE A 240 23.42 -11.92 6.37
N GLY A 241 23.60 -11.30 7.53
CA GLY A 241 24.57 -11.77 8.52
C GLY A 241 24.20 -13.10 9.20
N ALA A 242 22.94 -13.52 9.13
CA ALA A 242 22.46 -14.79 9.66
C ALA A 242 22.42 -15.92 8.62
N ALA A 243 22.61 -15.59 7.33
CA ALA A 243 22.60 -16.56 6.25
C ALA A 243 23.78 -17.54 6.38
N ARG A 244 23.50 -18.85 6.15
CA ARG A 244 24.51 -19.92 6.31
C ARG A 244 24.88 -20.61 4.99
N HIS A 245 24.07 -20.44 3.94
CA HIS A 245 24.29 -21.12 2.67
C HIS A 245 24.40 -20.14 1.52
N GLU A 246 23.37 -19.32 1.30
CA GLU A 246 23.28 -18.45 0.14
C GLU A 246 22.48 -17.18 0.44
N VAL A 247 22.85 -16.08 -0.23
CA VAL A 247 22.10 -14.83 -0.26
C VAL A 247 21.92 -14.42 -1.71
N ILE A 248 20.68 -14.37 -2.17
CA ILE A 248 20.33 -13.88 -3.52
C ILE A 248 19.64 -12.52 -3.38
N ILE A 249 20.18 -11.50 -4.05
CA ILE A 249 19.63 -10.14 -4.09
C ILE A 249 19.37 -9.77 -5.55
N ALA A 250 18.10 -9.63 -5.93
CA ALA A 250 17.70 -9.10 -7.22
C ALA A 250 17.19 -7.67 -7.05
N ASN A 251 17.90 -6.70 -7.62
CA ASN A 251 17.54 -5.29 -7.53
C ASN A 251 18.07 -4.54 -8.76
N ALA A 252 17.19 -3.81 -9.45
CA ALA A 252 17.56 -3.02 -10.63
C ALA A 252 18.55 -1.87 -10.30
N TYR A 253 18.53 -1.35 -9.07
CA TYR A 253 19.34 -0.21 -8.62
C TYR A 253 20.09 -0.55 -7.34
N PHE A 254 20.93 -1.58 -7.39
CA PHE A 254 21.74 -1.96 -6.23
C PHE A 254 22.94 -1.02 -6.08
N MET A 255 22.84 -0.09 -5.15
CA MET A 255 23.93 0.82 -4.77
C MET A 255 24.30 0.58 -3.31
N PRO A 256 25.21 -0.36 -3.02
CA PRO A 256 25.71 -0.55 -1.65
C PRO A 256 26.49 0.68 -1.23
N GLY A 257 26.12 1.29 -0.10
CA GLY A 257 26.89 2.38 0.48
C GLY A 257 28.28 1.86 0.86
N GLY A 258 29.33 2.55 0.45
CA GLY A 258 30.69 2.26 0.90
C GLY A 258 30.81 2.53 2.40
N LYS A 259 31.12 1.53 3.19
CA LYS A 259 31.76 1.57 4.51
C LYS A 259 32.74 0.43 4.58
#